data_90e2f71f3f7d93d2675d910a313eb926
#
_entry.id   90e2f71f3f7d93d2675d910a313eb926
#
_cell.length_a   1.000
_cell.length_b   1.000
_cell.length_c   1.000
_cell.angle_alpha   90.00
_cell.angle_beta   90.00
_cell.angle_gamma   90.00
#
_symmetry.space_group_name_H-M   'P 1'
#
loop_
_entity.id
_entity.type
_entity.pdbx_description
1 polymer ?
#
loop_
_entity_poly.entity_id
_entity_poly.type
_entity_poly.pdbx_seq_one_letter_code
_entity_poly.pdbx_strand_id
1 'polypeptide(L)'
;LFDDEYEMITRRKNIEDVKKLTKEIYYPRGCTALYDAIGKTIKYMDEEETQKVIFIIITDGLENCSIRYSKDKIKSMIYRHSNWEFIYLGADIDSFSEGDNIGIDSKNISNFGKGSKGTNKLFKSIKKVVNMFCEDAFISEDWKEDLEEYNKK
;
A
#
# COMPACT_ATOMS: atom_id res chain seq x y z
N LEU A 1 0.56 8.83 -5.98
CA LEU A 1 -0.38 8.24 -6.93
C LEU A 1 0.37 7.56 -8.06
N PHE A 2 -0.25 6.58 -8.68
CA PHE A 2 0.33 5.89 -9.82
C PHE A 2 -0.75 5.31 -10.74
N ASP A 3 -0.41 5.24 -12.03
CA ASP A 3 -1.07 4.54 -13.13
C ASP A 3 0.04 4.09 -14.11
N ASP A 4 0.15 4.60 -15.31
CA ASP A 4 1.34 4.55 -16.18
C ASP A 4 2.38 5.63 -15.80
N GLU A 5 1.96 6.65 -15.05
CA GLU A 5 2.82 7.67 -14.48
C GLU A 5 2.90 7.53 -12.95
N TYR A 6 4.02 7.97 -12.38
CA TYR A 6 4.21 8.05 -10.93
C TYR A 6 4.22 9.49 -10.48
N GLU A 7 3.31 9.84 -9.58
CA GLU A 7 3.18 11.18 -9.05
C GLU A 7 3.32 11.20 -7.52
N MET A 8 4.31 11.93 -7.02
CA MET A 8 4.52 12.12 -5.60
C MET A 8 3.76 13.36 -5.10
N ILE A 9 2.59 13.15 -4.51
CA ILE A 9 1.72 14.23 -4.03
C ILE A 9 2.29 14.94 -2.80
N THR A 10 2.92 14.17 -1.90
CA THR A 10 3.47 14.72 -0.66
C THR A 10 4.81 14.09 -0.36
N ARG A 11 5.77 14.90 0.02
CA ARG A 11 7.12 14.47 0.45
C ARG A 11 7.24 14.70 1.94
N ARG A 12 7.51 13.65 2.72
CA ARG A 12 7.83 13.64 4.16
C ARG A 12 7.38 14.89 4.93
N LYS A 13 6.11 14.93 5.26
CA LYS A 13 5.51 15.99 6.05
C LYS A 13 5.00 15.44 7.36
N ASN A 14 4.96 16.27 8.39
CA ASN A 14 4.18 15.97 9.57
C ASN A 14 2.73 15.70 9.16
N ILE A 15 2.08 14.74 9.80
CA ILE A 15 0.72 14.33 9.46
C ILE A 15 -0.27 15.51 9.49
N GLU A 16 -0.05 16.46 10.39
CA GLU A 16 -0.87 17.67 10.55
C GLU A 16 -0.78 18.61 9.35
N ASP A 17 0.36 18.57 8.63
CA ASP A 17 0.62 19.42 7.46
C ASP A 17 0.16 18.77 6.13
N VAL A 18 -0.31 17.52 6.19
CA VAL A 18 -0.77 16.80 4.98
C VAL A 18 -2.14 17.30 4.58
N LYS A 19 -2.23 17.87 3.37
CA LYS A 19 -3.52 18.33 2.80
C LYS A 19 -4.39 17.12 2.42
N LYS A 20 -5.70 17.30 2.54
CA LYS A 20 -6.67 16.31 2.06
C LYS A 20 -6.51 16.07 0.57
N LEU A 21 -6.57 14.82 0.16
CA LEU A 21 -6.66 14.45 -1.25
C LEU A 21 -8.03 14.90 -1.80
N THR A 22 -8.01 15.67 -2.88
CA THR A 22 -9.23 16.19 -3.52
C THR A 22 -9.44 15.56 -4.90
N LYS A 23 -10.61 15.75 -5.49
CA LYS A 23 -10.93 15.22 -6.82
C LYS A 23 -10.10 15.87 -7.94
N GLU A 24 -9.56 17.06 -7.72
CA GLU A 24 -8.68 17.75 -8.64
C GLU A 24 -7.28 17.12 -8.69
N ILE A 25 -6.88 16.46 -7.60
CA ILE A 25 -5.58 15.78 -7.47
C ILE A 25 -5.69 14.30 -7.84
N TYR A 26 -6.80 13.65 -7.47
CA TYR A 26 -7.03 12.23 -7.71
C TYR A 26 -7.98 12.04 -8.90
N TYR A 27 -7.44 11.50 -9.98
CA TYR A 27 -8.22 11.07 -11.14
C TYR A 27 -7.67 9.73 -11.68
N PRO A 28 -8.54 8.73 -11.90
CA PRO A 28 -8.10 7.43 -12.42
C PRO A 28 -7.73 7.53 -13.91
N ARG A 29 -6.66 6.83 -14.29
CA ARG A 29 -6.16 6.66 -15.66
C ARG A 29 -6.08 5.16 -16.00
N GLY A 30 -5.61 4.80 -17.19
CA GLY A 30 -5.87 3.50 -17.80
C GLY A 30 -5.02 2.31 -17.38
N CYS A 31 -3.75 2.48 -17.01
CA CYS A 31 -2.81 1.38 -16.71
C CYS A 31 -2.46 1.32 -15.21
N THR A 32 -1.79 0.23 -14.80
CA THR A 32 -1.33 0.03 -13.43
C THR A 32 0.15 -0.37 -13.42
N ALA A 33 1.06 0.62 -13.36
CA ALA A 33 2.50 0.39 -13.22
C ALA A 33 2.89 0.23 -11.74
N LEU A 34 2.36 -0.80 -11.09
CA LEU A 34 2.49 -1.05 -9.65
C LEU A 34 3.94 -1.26 -9.24
N TYR A 35 4.69 -2.10 -9.97
CA TYR A 35 6.09 -2.37 -9.62
C TYR A 35 6.96 -1.12 -9.77
N ASP A 36 6.71 -0.32 -10.79
CA ASP A 36 7.41 0.95 -10.99
C ASP A 36 7.14 1.93 -9.85
N ALA A 37 5.89 2.00 -9.38
CA ALA A 37 5.49 2.83 -8.26
C ALA A 37 6.15 2.40 -6.94
N ILE A 38 6.11 1.10 -6.64
CA ILE A 38 6.74 0.54 -5.43
C ILE A 38 8.25 0.79 -5.48
N GLY A 39 8.92 0.42 -6.57
CA GLY A 39 10.36 0.54 -6.71
C GLY A 39 10.87 1.98 -6.62
N LYS A 40 10.17 2.92 -7.26
CA LYS A 40 10.47 4.36 -7.15
C LYS A 40 10.31 4.88 -5.73
N THR A 41 9.22 4.47 -5.05
CA THR A 41 8.95 4.93 -3.69
C THR A 41 9.96 4.37 -2.70
N ILE A 42 10.31 3.07 -2.77
CA ILE A 42 11.36 2.48 -1.93
C ILE A 42 12.68 3.23 -2.16
N LYS A 43 13.09 3.41 -3.41
CA LYS A 43 14.33 4.12 -3.73
C LYS A 43 14.36 5.55 -3.18
N TYR A 44 13.25 6.25 -3.27
CA TYR A 44 13.12 7.59 -2.69
C TYR A 44 13.26 7.58 -1.16
N MET A 45 12.69 6.57 -0.49
CA MET A 45 12.78 6.44 0.96
C MET A 45 14.17 6.01 1.44
N ASP A 46 14.92 5.24 0.62
CA ASP A 46 16.30 4.83 0.91
C ASP A 46 17.31 5.99 0.96
N GLU A 47 17.01 7.09 0.28
CA GLU A 47 17.84 8.30 0.31
C GLU A 47 17.82 8.98 1.69
N GLU A 48 16.97 8.52 2.59
CA GLU A 48 16.73 9.10 3.89
C GLU A 48 16.94 8.05 5.00
N GLU A 49 17.70 8.35 6.03
CA GLU A 49 17.83 7.49 7.21
C GLU A 49 16.49 7.43 7.98
N THR A 50 15.73 6.37 7.78
CA THR A 50 14.47 6.13 8.48
C THR A 50 14.55 4.86 9.33
N GLN A 51 14.21 4.99 10.60
CA GLN A 51 14.26 3.87 11.55
C GLN A 51 13.03 2.96 11.47
N LYS A 52 11.85 3.53 11.22
CA LYS A 52 10.57 2.80 11.14
C LYS A 52 9.76 3.29 9.95
N VAL A 53 9.32 2.37 9.09
CA VAL A 53 8.49 2.68 7.92
C VAL A 53 7.32 1.71 7.85
N ILE A 54 6.11 2.24 7.66
CA ILE A 54 4.98 1.48 7.12
C ILE A 54 4.81 1.90 5.67
N PHE A 55 4.89 0.93 4.77
CA PHE A 55 4.68 1.11 3.34
C PHE A 55 3.33 0.51 2.95
N ILE A 56 2.33 1.36 2.73
CA ILE A 56 0.97 0.92 2.42
C ILE A 56 0.73 1.02 0.91
N ILE A 57 0.41 -0.11 0.29
CA ILE A 57 0.04 -0.23 -1.12
C ILE A 57 -1.47 -0.36 -1.20
N ILE A 58 -2.12 0.54 -1.93
CA ILE A 58 -3.56 0.49 -2.18
C ILE A 58 -3.77 0.50 -3.69
N THR A 59 -4.39 -0.55 -4.22
CA THR A 59 -4.64 -0.70 -5.66
C THR A 59 -5.99 -1.35 -5.93
N ASP A 60 -6.60 -1.04 -7.06
CA ASP A 60 -7.80 -1.70 -7.58
C ASP A 60 -7.56 -2.33 -8.96
N GLY A 61 -6.30 -2.44 -9.36
CA GLY A 61 -5.88 -3.04 -10.61
C GLY A 61 -4.67 -3.96 -10.46
N LEU A 62 -4.57 -4.93 -11.36
CA LEU A 62 -3.40 -5.80 -11.48
C LEU A 62 -2.26 -5.05 -12.18
N GLU A 63 -1.03 -5.38 -11.81
CA GLU A 63 0.16 -4.94 -12.53
C GLU A 63 0.07 -5.27 -14.02
N ASN A 64 0.22 -4.27 -14.89
CA ASN A 64 0.11 -4.49 -16.33
C ASN A 64 0.97 -3.58 -17.22
N CYS A 65 1.71 -2.63 -16.67
CA CYS A 65 2.48 -1.70 -17.48
C CYS A 65 3.80 -1.18 -16.89
N SER A 66 4.32 -1.82 -15.84
CA SER A 66 5.66 -1.48 -15.34
C SER A 66 6.74 -1.83 -16.34
N ILE A 67 7.69 -0.92 -16.54
CA ILE A 67 8.79 -1.05 -17.49
C ILE A 67 10.18 -0.97 -16.85
N ARG A 68 10.29 -0.47 -15.62
CA ARG A 68 11.57 -0.24 -14.93
C ARG A 68 11.90 -1.30 -13.89
N TYR A 69 10.86 -1.84 -13.24
CA TYR A 69 11.01 -2.83 -12.18
C TYR A 69 10.20 -4.09 -12.51
N SER A 70 10.86 -5.23 -12.42
CA SER A 70 10.20 -6.54 -12.51
C SER A 70 9.70 -7.00 -11.14
N LYS A 71 8.82 -7.98 -11.12
CA LYS A 71 8.35 -8.65 -9.90
C LYS A 71 9.49 -9.10 -9.00
N ASP A 72 10.47 -9.82 -9.56
CA ASP A 72 11.62 -10.33 -8.79
C ASP A 72 12.47 -9.21 -8.20
N LYS A 73 12.59 -8.09 -8.92
CA LYS A 73 13.29 -6.91 -8.42
C LYS A 73 12.58 -6.31 -7.22
N ILE A 74 11.24 -6.17 -7.29
CA ILE A 74 10.43 -5.66 -6.17
C ILE A 74 10.51 -6.61 -4.97
N LYS A 75 10.35 -7.92 -5.18
CA LYS A 75 10.51 -8.93 -4.14
C LYS A 75 11.87 -8.81 -3.42
N SER A 76 12.94 -8.66 -4.18
CA SER A 76 14.29 -8.45 -3.64
C SER A 76 14.43 -7.14 -2.88
N MET A 77 13.74 -6.07 -3.31
CA MET A 77 13.75 -4.79 -2.60
C MET A 77 13.00 -4.89 -1.28
N ILE A 78 11.79 -5.47 -1.26
CA ILE A 78 11.00 -5.70 -0.05
C ILE A 78 11.79 -6.57 0.95
N TYR A 79 12.39 -7.66 0.50
CA TYR A 79 13.20 -8.53 1.36
C TYR A 79 14.38 -7.80 2.04
N ARG A 80 15.01 -6.87 1.35
CA ARG A 80 16.13 -6.08 1.92
C ARG A 80 15.70 -5.06 2.97
N HIS A 81 14.42 -4.69 2.98
CA HIS A 81 13.83 -3.77 3.95
C HIS A 81 13.07 -4.51 5.05
N SER A 82 13.69 -5.53 5.64
CA SER A 82 13.09 -6.38 6.68
C SER A 82 12.70 -5.63 7.97
N ASN A 83 13.18 -4.40 8.12
CA ASN A 83 12.80 -3.48 9.20
C ASN A 83 11.62 -2.56 8.84
N TRP A 84 11.07 -2.67 7.62
CA TRP A 84 9.87 -1.97 7.20
C TRP A 84 8.67 -2.90 7.28
N GLU A 85 7.49 -2.34 7.54
CA GLU A 85 6.23 -3.07 7.42
C GLU A 85 5.56 -2.73 6.10
N PHE A 86 5.37 -3.74 5.25
CA PHE A 86 4.67 -3.62 3.98
C PHE A 86 3.25 -4.13 4.12
N ILE A 87 2.26 -3.31 3.77
CA ILE A 87 0.82 -3.64 3.80
C ILE A 87 0.30 -3.58 2.36
N TYR A 88 -0.39 -4.63 1.92
CA TYR A 88 -1.00 -4.70 0.60
C TYR A 88 -2.54 -4.76 0.70
N LEU A 89 -3.20 -3.83 0.05
CA LEU A 89 -4.65 -3.66 0.06
C LEU A 89 -5.15 -3.57 -1.38
N GLY A 90 -5.88 -4.59 -1.82
CA GLY A 90 -6.44 -4.64 -3.17
C GLY A 90 -7.96 -4.65 -3.18
N ALA A 91 -8.55 -4.08 -4.23
CA ALA A 91 -9.97 -4.13 -4.47
C ALA A 91 -10.29 -4.91 -5.76
N ASP A 92 -11.20 -5.89 -5.66
CA ASP A 92 -11.64 -6.73 -6.79
C ASP A 92 -10.48 -7.47 -7.54
N ILE A 93 -9.39 -7.76 -6.81
CA ILE A 93 -8.25 -8.53 -7.31
C ILE A 93 -7.89 -9.63 -6.32
N ASP A 94 -7.12 -10.60 -6.73
CA ASP A 94 -6.52 -11.58 -5.81
C ASP A 94 -5.32 -10.96 -5.08
N SER A 95 -5.61 -10.14 -4.07
CA SER A 95 -4.59 -9.42 -3.31
C SER A 95 -3.61 -10.35 -2.60
N PHE A 96 -4.05 -11.53 -2.18
CA PHE A 96 -3.18 -12.50 -1.50
C PHE A 96 -2.15 -13.06 -2.47
N SER A 97 -2.55 -13.44 -3.68
CA SER A 97 -1.63 -13.89 -4.71
C SER A 97 -0.67 -12.77 -5.13
N GLU A 98 -1.18 -11.56 -5.37
CA GLU A 98 -0.37 -10.42 -5.81
C GLU A 98 0.64 -9.98 -4.76
N GLY A 99 0.23 -9.87 -3.50
CA GLY A 99 1.11 -9.46 -2.40
C GLY A 99 2.18 -10.52 -2.08
N ASP A 100 1.81 -11.81 -2.02
CA ASP A 100 2.74 -12.92 -1.82
C ASP A 100 3.77 -13.01 -2.95
N ASN A 101 3.35 -12.82 -4.18
CA ASN A 101 4.22 -12.81 -5.36
C ASN A 101 5.37 -11.79 -5.26
N ILE A 102 5.17 -10.68 -4.58
CA ILE A 102 6.19 -9.66 -4.31
C ILE A 102 6.83 -9.77 -2.92
N GLY A 103 6.47 -10.82 -2.16
CA GLY A 103 7.12 -11.17 -0.88
C GLY A 103 6.55 -10.46 0.35
N ILE A 104 5.30 -9.99 0.28
CA ILE A 104 4.59 -9.44 1.45
C ILE A 104 3.93 -10.61 2.20
N ASP A 105 4.09 -10.64 3.53
CA ASP A 105 3.50 -11.67 4.39
C ASP A 105 1.96 -11.59 4.33
N SER A 106 1.29 -12.74 4.28
CA SER A 106 -0.18 -12.86 4.20
C SER A 106 -0.92 -12.16 5.34
N LYS A 107 -0.31 -12.07 6.52
CA LYS A 107 -0.86 -11.29 7.65
C LYS A 107 -1.02 -9.79 7.32
N ASN A 108 -0.20 -9.29 6.40
CA ASN A 108 -0.16 -7.90 5.97
C ASN A 108 -0.91 -7.66 4.64
N ILE A 109 -1.71 -8.63 4.18
CA ILE A 109 -2.48 -8.54 2.94
C ILE A 109 -3.97 -8.62 3.27
N SER A 110 -4.78 -7.78 2.62
CA SER A 110 -6.23 -7.87 2.66
C SER A 110 -6.88 -7.33 1.39
N ASN A 111 -8.09 -7.81 1.13
CA ASN A 111 -8.97 -7.20 0.15
C ASN A 111 -9.86 -6.14 0.82
N PHE A 112 -10.27 -5.14 0.05
CA PHE A 112 -11.30 -4.20 0.47
C PHE A 112 -12.38 -4.05 -0.61
N GLY A 113 -13.62 -3.78 -0.18
CA GLY A 113 -14.73 -3.59 -1.12
C GLY A 113 -14.72 -2.19 -1.73
N LYS A 114 -15.10 -2.10 -3.01
CA LYS A 114 -15.33 -0.83 -3.70
C LYS A 114 -16.56 -0.09 -3.14
N GLY A 115 -16.58 1.22 -3.37
CA GLY A 115 -17.64 2.12 -2.93
C GLY A 115 -17.46 2.67 -1.51
N SER A 116 -18.32 3.61 -1.13
CA SER A 116 -18.13 4.42 0.08
C SER A 116 -18.00 3.60 1.37
N LYS A 117 -18.75 2.51 1.51
CA LYS A 117 -18.68 1.66 2.71
C LYS A 117 -17.36 0.90 2.80
N GLY A 118 -16.92 0.31 1.69
CA GLY A 118 -15.63 -0.41 1.61
C GLY A 118 -14.45 0.53 1.84
N THR A 119 -14.45 1.68 1.20
CA THR A 119 -13.42 2.71 1.38
C THR A 119 -13.36 3.23 2.83
N ASN A 120 -14.51 3.43 3.50
CA ASN A 120 -14.54 3.82 4.90
C ASN A 120 -13.90 2.76 5.81
N LYS A 121 -14.20 1.47 5.56
CA LYS A 121 -13.58 0.36 6.30
C LYS A 121 -12.09 0.27 6.04
N LEU A 122 -11.65 0.45 4.78
CA LEU A 122 -10.25 0.52 4.39
C LEU A 122 -9.49 1.54 5.25
N PHE A 123 -9.93 2.79 5.28
CA PHE A 123 -9.24 3.82 6.05
C PHE A 123 -9.32 3.61 7.57
N LYS A 124 -10.39 3.00 8.09
CA LYS A 124 -10.47 2.59 9.49
C LYS A 124 -9.42 1.54 9.82
N SER A 125 -9.25 0.53 8.98
CA SER A 125 -8.22 -0.51 9.13
C SER A 125 -6.80 0.05 9.00
N ILE A 126 -6.55 0.94 8.05
CA ILE A 126 -5.27 1.65 7.93
C ILE A 126 -4.94 2.42 9.22
N LYS A 127 -5.92 3.15 9.77
CA LYS A 127 -5.73 3.87 11.04
C LYS A 127 -5.37 2.91 12.18
N LYS A 128 -6.02 1.73 12.25
CA LYS A 128 -5.71 0.69 13.25
C LYS A 128 -4.26 0.20 13.10
N VAL A 129 -3.85 -0.13 11.88
CA VAL A 129 -2.47 -0.53 11.56
C VAL A 129 -1.44 0.52 11.99
N VAL A 130 -1.66 1.78 11.61
CA VAL A 130 -0.73 2.87 11.95
C VAL A 130 -0.62 3.05 13.46
N ASN A 131 -1.74 3.00 14.19
CA ASN A 131 -1.72 3.12 15.65
C ASN A 131 -0.94 1.97 16.31
N MET A 132 -1.21 0.71 15.92
CA MET A 132 -0.48 -0.46 16.44
C MET A 132 1.03 -0.33 16.22
N PHE A 133 1.42 0.07 15.01
CA PHE A 133 2.84 0.22 14.68
C PHE A 133 3.51 1.37 15.44
N CYS A 134 2.80 2.46 15.69
CA CYS A 134 3.32 3.59 16.48
C CYS A 134 3.48 3.22 17.96
N GLU A 135 2.56 2.43 18.51
CA GLU A 135 2.57 2.02 19.92
C GLU A 135 3.61 0.92 20.18
N ASP A 136 3.53 -0.20 19.47
CA ASP A 136 4.27 -1.43 19.81
C ASP A 136 5.29 -1.86 18.73
N ALA A 137 5.35 -1.19 17.58
CA ALA A 137 6.10 -1.62 16.41
C ALA A 137 5.71 -3.05 15.92
N PHE A 138 4.51 -3.50 16.27
CA PHE A 138 3.95 -4.79 15.90
C PHE A 138 2.54 -4.59 15.34
N ILE A 139 2.20 -5.33 14.31
CA ILE A 139 0.88 -5.33 13.67
C ILE A 139 0.26 -6.71 13.89
N SER A 140 -0.76 -6.79 14.75
CA SER A 140 -1.55 -8.01 14.94
C SER A 140 -2.55 -8.19 13.79
N GLU A 141 -2.92 -9.42 13.46
CA GLU A 141 -3.79 -9.71 12.30
C GLU A 141 -5.21 -9.15 12.41
N ASP A 142 -5.66 -8.79 13.60
CA ASP A 142 -6.98 -8.23 13.84
C ASP A 142 -7.22 -6.85 13.19
N TRP A 143 -6.17 -6.22 12.65
CA TRP A 143 -6.31 -4.97 11.90
C TRP A 143 -7.24 -5.10 10.68
N LYS A 144 -7.32 -6.30 10.09
CA LYS A 144 -8.07 -6.57 8.84
C LYS A 144 -9.46 -7.21 9.06
N GLU A 145 -9.84 -7.53 10.29
CA GLU A 145 -11.13 -8.17 10.60
C GLU A 145 -12.34 -7.46 9.98
N ASP A 146 -12.42 -6.14 10.12
CA ASP A 146 -13.49 -5.32 9.54
C ASP A 146 -13.57 -5.42 8.00
N LEU A 147 -12.44 -5.64 7.32
CA LEU A 147 -12.35 -5.83 5.87
C LEU A 147 -12.79 -7.23 5.47
N GLU A 148 -12.30 -8.26 6.18
CA GLU A 148 -12.62 -9.65 5.90
C GLU A 148 -14.10 -9.96 6.13
N GLU A 149 -14.71 -9.43 7.20
CA GLU A 149 -16.15 -9.56 7.44
C GLU A 149 -17.01 -8.88 6.35
N TYR A 150 -16.54 -7.77 5.80
CA TYR A 150 -17.23 -7.07 4.72
C TYR A 150 -17.20 -7.86 3.42
N ASN A 151 -16.08 -8.52 3.11
CA ASN A 151 -15.88 -9.26 1.87
C ASN A 151 -16.59 -10.64 1.87
N LYS A 152 -17.03 -11.14 3.04
CA LYS A 152 -17.81 -12.38 3.16
C LYS A 152 -19.32 -12.20 2.87
N LYS A 153 -19.79 -10.99 2.70
CA LYS A 153 -21.20 -10.65 2.41
C LYS A 153 -21.44 -10.34 0.94
#